data_9167a97bb8f4d79305616b57a4a70c4b
#
_entry.id   9167a97bb8f4d79305616b57a4a70c4b
#
_cell.length_a   1.000
_cell.length_b   1.000
_cell.length_c   1.000
_cell.angle_alpha   90.00
_cell.angle_beta   90.00
_cell.angle_gamma   90.00
#
_symmetry.space_group_name_H-M   'P 1'
#
loop_
_entity.id
_entity.type
_entity.pdbx_description
1 polymer ?
#
loop_
_entity_poly.entity_id
_entity_poly.type
_entity_poly.pdbx_seq_one_letter_code
_entity_poly.pdbx_strand_id
1 'polypeptide(L)'
;MVSGTPRLFHRLIQGLDQPDRPLLAPHLPHGLGWVPLRQLASRLDLHIQQRFGADTRVDLLGFSMGGVIGRIWLQELGGAQRTRRFFSVGSPQQGTLAAQMIPRPLLAGAADMKVGSRLLRDLNRQPDALAGIECSSFFCRWDLMVCPGWRAVLPLGRCEEIPVWTHQQLISHPDAIRRLCSSLRA
;
A
#
# COMPACT_ATOMS: atom_id res chain seq x y z
N MET A 1 -0.68 -4.84 -7.31
CA MET A 1 0.55 -4.44 -6.61
C MET A 1 0.87 -2.99 -6.95
N VAL A 2 1.09 -2.18 -5.96
CA VAL A 2 1.22 -0.73 -6.13
C VAL A 2 2.50 -0.22 -5.47
N SER A 3 3.22 0.62 -6.20
CA SER A 3 4.42 1.35 -5.80
C SER A 3 5.63 0.49 -5.40
N GLY A 4 6.59 0.56 -6.20
CA GLY A 4 7.90 -0.08 -6.16
C GLY A 4 8.36 -0.33 -7.60
N THR A 5 9.64 -0.43 -7.82
CA THR A 5 10.12 -0.95 -9.08
C THR A 5 9.63 -2.40 -9.21
N PRO A 6 9.37 -2.93 -10.42
CA PRO A 6 9.03 -4.33 -10.61
C PRO A 6 9.97 -5.30 -9.89
N ARG A 7 11.23 -4.91 -9.72
CA ARG A 7 12.27 -5.67 -8.98
C ARG A 7 11.95 -5.86 -7.50
N LEU A 8 11.27 -4.91 -6.85
CA LEU A 8 10.91 -5.00 -5.43
C LEU A 8 9.96 -6.18 -5.16
N PHE A 9 9.03 -6.43 -6.08
CA PHE A 9 8.04 -7.49 -5.96
C PHE A 9 8.46 -8.83 -6.57
N HIS A 10 9.67 -8.92 -7.14
CA HIS A 10 10.13 -10.11 -7.85
C HIS A 10 10.04 -11.39 -6.99
N ARG A 11 10.53 -11.34 -5.75
CA ARG A 11 10.44 -12.48 -4.81
C ARG A 11 9.01 -12.88 -4.47
N LEU A 12 8.13 -11.88 -4.29
CA LEU A 12 6.72 -12.13 -4.02
C LEU A 12 6.03 -12.76 -5.23
N ILE A 13 6.29 -12.25 -6.43
CA ILE A 13 5.73 -12.78 -7.68
C ILE A 13 6.21 -14.22 -7.90
N GLN A 14 7.50 -14.49 -7.71
CA GLN A 14 8.04 -15.86 -7.78
C GLN A 14 7.39 -16.76 -6.71
N GLY A 15 7.27 -16.27 -5.48
CA GLY A 15 6.67 -17.05 -4.39
C GLY A 15 5.19 -17.31 -4.56
N LEU A 16 4.45 -16.50 -5.34
CA LEU A 16 3.05 -16.76 -5.66
C LEU A 16 2.88 -17.99 -6.55
N ASP A 17 3.85 -18.30 -7.39
CA ASP A 17 3.83 -19.46 -8.27
C ASP A 17 2.50 -19.62 -9.05
N GLN A 18 2.02 -18.51 -9.60
CA GLN A 18 0.79 -18.42 -10.38
C GLN A 18 1.07 -17.70 -11.71
N PRO A 19 1.72 -18.38 -12.67
CA PRO A 19 2.17 -17.74 -13.93
C PRO A 19 1.02 -17.20 -14.78
N ASP A 20 -0.13 -17.86 -14.72
CA ASP A 20 -1.32 -17.47 -15.52
C ASP A 20 -2.13 -16.35 -14.89
N ARG A 21 -1.83 -15.96 -13.66
CA ARG A 21 -2.56 -14.87 -12.99
C ARG A 21 -2.12 -13.52 -13.54
N PRO A 22 -3.04 -12.74 -14.12
CA PRO A 22 -2.70 -11.41 -14.63
C PRO A 22 -2.17 -10.52 -13.51
N LEU A 23 -0.96 -10.02 -13.64
CA LEU A 23 -0.31 -9.15 -12.68
C LEU A 23 0.01 -7.79 -13.30
N LEU A 24 -0.07 -6.75 -12.47
CA LEU A 24 0.38 -5.41 -12.79
C LEU A 24 1.19 -4.86 -11.61
N ALA A 25 2.44 -4.52 -11.84
CA ALA A 25 3.29 -3.81 -10.89
C ALA A 25 3.73 -2.49 -11.54
N PRO A 26 2.89 -1.45 -11.51
CA PRO A 26 3.18 -0.21 -12.21
C PRO A 26 4.36 0.52 -11.57
N HIS A 27 5.19 1.11 -12.40
CA HIS A 27 6.15 2.09 -11.93
C HIS A 27 5.43 3.44 -11.74
N LEU A 28 5.37 3.89 -10.50
CA LEU A 28 4.82 5.20 -10.15
C LEU A 28 5.97 6.13 -9.76
N PRO A 29 6.42 7.00 -10.67
CA PRO A 29 7.54 7.88 -10.40
C PRO A 29 7.14 8.93 -9.35
N HIS A 30 7.57 8.70 -8.12
CA HIS A 30 7.25 9.53 -6.96
C HIS A 30 8.28 10.64 -6.69
N GLY A 31 9.38 10.69 -7.48
CA GLY A 31 10.40 11.73 -7.37
C GLY A 31 10.96 11.89 -5.96
N LEU A 32 11.35 10.78 -5.29
CA LEU A 32 11.81 10.80 -3.89
C LEU A 32 10.80 11.44 -2.91
N GLY A 33 9.51 11.44 -3.25
CA GLY A 33 8.46 12.00 -2.39
C GLY A 33 8.00 13.42 -2.74
N TRP A 34 8.43 13.97 -3.87
CA TRP A 34 7.96 15.27 -4.37
C TRP A 34 6.52 15.24 -4.87
N VAL A 35 6.12 14.12 -5.47
CA VAL A 35 4.80 14.00 -6.09
C VAL A 35 3.75 13.74 -5.02
N PRO A 36 2.65 14.54 -4.96
CA PRO A 36 1.53 14.29 -4.06
C PRO A 36 0.93 12.90 -4.26
N LEU A 37 0.53 12.23 -3.17
CA LEU A 37 0.04 10.85 -3.26
C LEU A 37 -1.27 10.73 -4.06
N ARG A 38 -2.14 11.74 -4.05
CA ARG A 38 -3.36 11.77 -4.88
C ARG A 38 -3.05 11.73 -6.37
N GLN A 39 -1.98 12.43 -6.79
CA GLN A 39 -1.55 12.39 -8.18
C GLN A 39 -1.00 11.01 -8.57
N LEU A 40 -0.29 10.34 -7.66
CA LEU A 40 0.17 8.96 -7.89
C LEU A 40 -1.00 7.98 -7.93
N ALA A 41 -2.05 8.20 -7.12
CA ALA A 41 -3.27 7.39 -7.15
C ALA A 41 -4.03 7.53 -8.49
N SER A 42 -4.10 8.74 -9.06
CA SER A 42 -4.69 8.94 -10.39
C SER A 42 -3.88 8.22 -11.49
N ARG A 43 -2.54 8.22 -11.39
CA ARG A 43 -1.70 7.43 -12.31
C ARG A 43 -1.91 5.93 -12.14
N LEU A 44 -2.06 5.45 -10.90
CA LEU A 44 -2.40 4.06 -10.63
C LEU A 44 -3.71 3.67 -11.30
N ASP A 45 -4.74 4.49 -11.17
CA ASP A 45 -6.04 4.28 -11.80
C ASP A 45 -5.92 4.09 -13.32
N LEU A 46 -5.18 4.98 -13.99
CA LEU A 46 -4.91 4.88 -15.43
C LEU A 46 -4.22 3.55 -15.79
N HIS A 47 -3.21 3.14 -15.04
CA HIS A 47 -2.53 1.87 -15.29
C HIS A 47 -3.45 0.66 -15.10
N ILE A 48 -4.32 0.69 -14.07
CA ILE A 48 -5.29 -0.38 -13.83
C ILE A 48 -6.31 -0.44 -14.96
N GLN A 49 -6.85 0.71 -15.38
CA GLN A 49 -7.80 0.78 -16.48
C GLN A 49 -7.20 0.30 -17.81
N GLN A 50 -5.98 0.73 -18.13
CA GLN A 50 -5.28 0.31 -19.35
C GLN A 50 -4.99 -1.19 -19.38
N ARG A 51 -4.66 -1.80 -18.23
CA ARG A 51 -4.25 -3.21 -18.17
C ARG A 51 -5.42 -4.17 -18.05
N PHE A 52 -6.47 -3.80 -17.31
CA PHE A 52 -7.58 -4.68 -16.95
C PHE A 52 -8.95 -4.20 -17.43
N GLY A 53 -9.04 -3.02 -18.02
CA GLY A 53 -10.33 -2.39 -18.34
C GLY A 53 -11.02 -1.80 -17.11
N ALA A 54 -12.24 -1.27 -17.31
CA ALA A 54 -12.98 -0.58 -16.25
C ALA A 54 -13.67 -1.53 -15.24
N ASP A 55 -14.11 -2.71 -15.70
CA ASP A 55 -15.04 -3.57 -14.95
C ASP A 55 -14.38 -4.77 -14.26
N THR A 56 -13.11 -5.04 -14.56
CA THR A 56 -12.41 -6.19 -13.98
C THR A 56 -12.17 -6.00 -12.48
N ARG A 57 -12.58 -6.96 -11.67
CA ARG A 57 -12.24 -6.98 -10.24
C ARG A 57 -10.78 -7.34 -10.03
N VAL A 58 -10.15 -6.63 -9.12
CA VAL A 58 -8.72 -6.78 -8.81
C VAL A 58 -8.50 -7.03 -7.32
N ASP A 59 -7.40 -7.71 -7.01
CA ASP A 59 -6.82 -7.72 -5.68
C ASP A 59 -5.66 -6.70 -5.67
N LEU A 60 -5.63 -5.85 -4.67
CA LEU A 60 -4.66 -4.78 -4.54
C LEU A 60 -3.66 -5.08 -3.41
N LEU A 61 -2.37 -5.02 -3.71
CA LEU A 61 -1.33 -5.04 -2.69
C LEU A 61 -0.49 -3.76 -2.79
N GLY A 62 -0.38 -3.05 -1.68
CA GLY A 62 0.45 -1.86 -1.57
C GLY A 62 1.53 -2.03 -0.50
N PHE A 63 2.79 -1.79 -0.87
CA PHE A 63 3.92 -1.77 0.06
C PHE A 63 4.33 -0.34 0.37
N SER A 64 4.62 -0.03 1.64
CA SER A 64 5.09 1.29 2.07
C SER A 64 4.13 2.41 1.62
N MET A 65 4.61 3.45 1.00
CA MET A 65 3.82 4.53 0.40
C MET A 65 2.74 3.99 -0.57
N GLY A 66 3.00 2.86 -1.23
CA GLY A 66 2.06 2.24 -2.18
C GLY A 66 0.74 1.80 -1.55
N GLY A 67 0.72 1.44 -0.28
CA GLY A 67 -0.54 1.12 0.40
C GLY A 67 -1.38 2.37 0.69
N VAL A 68 -0.75 3.52 0.94
CA VAL A 68 -1.49 4.79 1.06
C VAL A 68 -2.04 5.22 -0.30
N ILE A 69 -1.24 5.11 -1.36
CA ILE A 69 -1.69 5.37 -2.75
C ILE A 69 -2.86 4.45 -3.12
N GLY A 70 -2.76 3.15 -2.81
CA GLY A 70 -3.85 2.20 -3.01
C GLY A 70 -5.11 2.58 -2.26
N ARG A 71 -4.97 3.00 -1.00
CA ARG A 71 -6.10 3.44 -0.18
C ARG A 71 -6.78 4.70 -0.76
N ILE A 72 -6.03 5.65 -1.28
CA ILE A 72 -6.58 6.82 -1.98
C ILE A 72 -7.40 6.37 -3.20
N TRP A 73 -6.83 5.47 -4.01
CA TRP A 73 -7.54 4.93 -5.17
C TRP A 73 -8.85 4.25 -4.79
N LEU A 74 -8.85 3.47 -3.71
CA LEU A 74 -10.04 2.81 -3.20
C LEU A 74 -11.10 3.80 -2.73
N GLN A 75 -10.74 4.77 -1.90
CA GLN A 75 -11.70 5.64 -1.21
C GLN A 75 -12.10 6.87 -2.01
N GLU A 76 -11.22 7.41 -2.87
CA GLU A 76 -11.44 8.69 -3.55
C GLU A 76 -11.67 8.55 -5.07
N LEU A 77 -11.21 7.44 -5.70
CA LEU A 77 -11.25 7.27 -7.15
C LEU A 77 -12.13 6.08 -7.61
N GLY A 78 -13.00 5.60 -6.74
CA GLY A 78 -13.96 4.54 -7.08
C GLY A 78 -13.38 3.14 -7.14
N GLY A 79 -12.10 2.95 -6.79
CA GLY A 79 -11.44 1.64 -6.81
C GLY A 79 -12.08 0.60 -5.90
N ALA A 80 -12.80 1.03 -4.84
CA ALA A 80 -13.49 0.15 -3.92
C ALA A 80 -14.54 -0.74 -4.61
N GLN A 81 -15.24 -0.20 -5.61
CA GLN A 81 -16.31 -0.93 -6.31
C GLN A 81 -15.80 -2.14 -7.10
N ARG A 82 -14.52 -2.16 -7.43
CA ARG A 82 -13.88 -3.19 -8.23
C ARG A 82 -12.72 -3.89 -7.52
N THR A 83 -12.57 -3.69 -6.21
CA THR A 83 -11.56 -4.36 -5.41
C THR A 83 -12.21 -5.37 -4.48
N ARG A 84 -11.73 -6.62 -4.55
CA ARG A 84 -12.17 -7.68 -3.66
C ARG A 84 -11.35 -7.67 -2.37
N ARG A 85 -10.02 -7.62 -2.49
CA ARG A 85 -9.08 -7.69 -1.37
C ARG A 85 -8.04 -6.57 -1.44
N PHE A 86 -7.71 -6.02 -0.28
CA PHE A 86 -6.65 -5.02 -0.14
C PHE A 86 -5.63 -5.44 0.91
N PHE A 87 -4.39 -5.62 0.46
CA PHE A 87 -3.25 -5.99 1.29
C PHE A 87 -2.33 -4.78 1.47
N SER A 88 -2.27 -4.24 2.68
CA SER A 88 -1.44 -3.10 3.07
C SER A 88 -0.21 -3.61 3.81
N VAL A 89 0.97 -3.48 3.23
CA VAL A 89 2.22 -4.03 3.76
C VAL A 89 3.16 -2.90 4.16
N GLY A 90 3.43 -2.74 5.45
CA GLY A 90 4.32 -1.70 5.97
C GLY A 90 3.95 -0.29 5.51
N SER A 91 2.68 0.00 5.35
CA SER A 91 2.22 1.28 4.80
C SER A 91 1.78 2.22 5.91
N PRO A 92 2.19 3.49 5.93
CA PRO A 92 1.91 4.40 7.03
C PRO A 92 0.44 4.87 7.02
N GLN A 93 -0.50 3.95 7.27
CA GLN A 93 -1.95 4.19 7.21
C GLN A 93 -2.45 5.20 8.26
N GLN A 94 -1.70 5.33 9.36
CA GLN A 94 -1.93 6.31 10.41
C GLN A 94 -0.80 7.37 10.47
N GLY A 95 -0.02 7.46 9.39
CA GLY A 95 1.16 8.31 9.31
C GLY A 95 2.39 7.71 10.01
N THR A 96 3.53 8.35 9.84
CA THR A 96 4.78 7.94 10.48
C THR A 96 5.50 9.12 11.11
N LEU A 97 6.12 8.89 12.26
CA LEU A 97 6.97 9.88 12.91
C LEU A 97 8.23 10.17 12.09
N ALA A 98 8.72 9.20 11.32
CA ALA A 98 9.86 9.39 10.43
C ALA A 98 9.62 10.51 9.38
N ALA A 99 8.36 10.74 8.97
CA ALA A 99 8.03 11.81 8.04
C ALA A 99 7.92 13.20 8.71
N GLN A 100 7.81 13.29 10.05
CA GLN A 100 7.56 14.57 10.75
C GLN A 100 8.67 15.60 10.54
N MET A 101 9.91 15.16 10.44
CA MET A 101 11.07 16.02 10.26
C MET A 101 11.23 16.58 8.83
N ILE A 102 10.44 16.09 7.87
CA ILE A 102 10.54 16.50 6.47
C ILE A 102 9.76 17.81 6.26
N PRO A 103 10.38 18.89 5.78
CA PRO A 103 9.66 20.14 5.49
C PRO A 103 8.63 19.96 4.37
N ARG A 104 7.40 20.45 4.60
CA ARG A 104 6.29 20.33 3.62
C ARG A 104 6.59 20.89 2.23
N PRO A 105 7.27 22.04 2.09
CA PRO A 105 7.54 22.61 0.76
C PRO A 105 8.46 21.75 -0.10
N LEU A 106 9.27 20.90 0.55
CA LEU A 106 10.30 20.14 -0.13
C LEU A 106 9.82 18.79 -0.65
N LEU A 107 8.90 18.09 0.06
CA LEU A 107 8.48 16.73 -0.28
C LEU A 107 6.99 16.53 0.00
N ALA A 108 6.14 16.92 -0.96
CA ALA A 108 4.69 16.88 -0.80
C ALA A 108 4.14 15.47 -0.46
N GLY A 109 4.60 14.45 -1.16
CA GLY A 109 4.17 13.05 -0.91
C GLY A 109 4.67 12.52 0.43
N ALA A 110 5.86 12.94 0.89
CA ALA A 110 6.33 12.60 2.23
C ALA A 110 5.51 13.34 3.30
N ALA A 111 5.13 14.59 3.04
CA ALA A 111 4.26 15.37 3.93
C ALA A 111 2.86 14.76 4.06
N ASP A 112 2.36 14.10 3.01
CA ASP A 112 1.09 13.37 3.02
C ASP A 112 1.10 12.19 4.01
N MET A 113 2.29 11.62 4.30
CA MET A 113 2.47 10.50 5.23
C MET A 113 2.78 10.93 6.68
N LYS A 114 2.76 12.23 7.00
CA LYS A 114 2.91 12.70 8.37
C LYS A 114 1.74 12.27 9.23
N VAL A 115 2.02 12.03 10.51
CA VAL A 115 0.97 11.86 11.51
C VAL A 115 0.05 13.06 11.50
N GLY A 116 -1.26 12.84 11.37
CA GLY A 116 -2.25 13.90 11.31
C GLY A 116 -2.17 14.78 10.07
N SER A 117 -1.59 14.30 8.95
CA SER A 117 -1.67 15.00 7.67
C SER A 117 -3.14 15.18 7.24
N ARG A 118 -3.40 16.20 6.42
CA ARG A 118 -4.74 16.42 5.88
C ARG A 118 -5.23 15.19 5.11
N LEU A 119 -4.37 14.62 4.27
CA LEU A 119 -4.68 13.41 3.49
C LEU A 119 -5.17 12.27 4.38
N LEU A 120 -4.37 11.90 5.40
CA LEU A 120 -4.72 10.77 6.26
C LEU A 120 -5.96 11.03 7.12
N ARG A 121 -6.19 12.28 7.55
CA ARG A 121 -7.43 12.64 8.22
C ARG A 121 -8.65 12.49 7.30
N ASP A 122 -8.54 12.93 6.05
CA ASP A 122 -9.63 12.82 5.07
C ASP A 122 -9.96 11.34 4.82
N LEU A 123 -8.95 10.50 4.59
CA LEU A 123 -9.13 9.05 4.43
C LEU A 123 -9.73 8.37 5.67
N ASN A 124 -9.35 8.80 6.87
CA ASN A 124 -9.86 8.23 8.13
C ASN A 124 -11.30 8.65 8.46
N ARG A 125 -11.80 9.71 7.84
CA ARG A 125 -13.22 10.14 7.98
C ARG A 125 -14.20 9.28 7.18
N GLN A 126 -13.70 8.48 6.24
CA GLN A 126 -14.52 7.67 5.33
C GLN A 126 -14.11 6.17 5.37
N PRO A 127 -14.06 5.53 6.55
CA PRO A 127 -13.67 4.12 6.65
C PRO A 127 -14.67 3.20 5.94
N ASP A 128 -15.95 3.60 5.90
CA ASP A 128 -17.03 2.82 5.29
C ASP A 128 -16.83 2.58 3.79
N ALA A 129 -16.07 3.42 3.12
CA ALA A 129 -15.70 3.20 1.71
C ALA A 129 -14.87 1.91 1.52
N LEU A 130 -14.30 1.35 2.58
CA LEU A 130 -13.57 0.07 2.56
C LEU A 130 -14.39 -1.11 3.10
N ALA A 131 -15.60 -0.90 3.60
CA ALA A 131 -16.39 -1.94 4.29
C ALA A 131 -16.70 -3.17 3.43
N GLY A 132 -16.81 -2.99 2.11
CA GLY A 132 -17.03 -4.10 1.16
C GLY A 132 -15.74 -4.82 0.71
N ILE A 133 -14.57 -4.45 1.23
CA ILE A 133 -13.28 -4.97 0.82
C ILE A 133 -12.67 -5.79 1.97
N GLU A 134 -12.18 -6.97 1.66
CA GLU A 134 -11.40 -7.76 2.61
C GLU A 134 -10.02 -7.10 2.80
N CYS A 135 -9.87 -6.30 3.86
CA CYS A 135 -8.64 -5.58 4.17
C CYS A 135 -7.72 -6.39 5.09
N SER A 136 -6.44 -6.41 4.77
CA SER A 136 -5.39 -7.01 5.60
C SER A 136 -4.18 -6.09 5.71
N SER A 137 -3.73 -5.83 6.94
CA SER A 137 -2.54 -5.04 7.24
C SER A 137 -1.41 -5.93 7.71
N PHE A 138 -0.24 -5.80 7.11
CA PHE A 138 0.99 -6.49 7.51
C PHE A 138 2.02 -5.46 7.95
N PHE A 139 2.60 -5.66 9.12
CA PHE A 139 3.57 -4.72 9.68
C PHE A 139 4.69 -5.44 10.43
N CYS A 140 5.80 -4.78 10.68
CA CYS A 140 6.78 -5.22 11.65
C CYS A 140 6.91 -4.20 12.77
N ARG A 141 7.14 -4.70 13.98
CA ARG A 141 7.18 -3.88 15.20
C ARG A 141 8.26 -2.81 15.17
N TRP A 142 9.43 -3.19 14.69
CA TRP A 142 10.64 -2.37 14.71
C TRP A 142 10.88 -1.62 13.40
N ASP A 143 9.81 -1.31 12.68
CA ASP A 143 9.89 -0.54 11.45
C ASP A 143 10.29 0.92 11.72
N LEU A 144 11.50 1.30 11.29
CA LEU A 144 11.98 2.67 11.43
C LEU A 144 11.44 3.62 10.35
N MET A 145 10.93 3.08 9.23
CA MET A 145 10.32 3.88 8.17
C MET A 145 8.86 4.21 8.49
N VAL A 146 8.14 3.25 9.11
CA VAL A 146 6.78 3.45 9.61
C VAL A 146 6.83 3.32 11.13
N CYS A 147 7.24 4.38 11.79
CA CYS A 147 7.47 4.39 13.23
C CYS A 147 6.33 5.12 13.97
N PRO A 148 5.83 4.52 15.06
CA PRO A 148 5.97 3.12 15.47
C PRO A 148 5.26 2.17 14.50
N GLY A 149 5.74 0.91 14.39
CA GLY A 149 5.31 -0.07 13.37
C GLY A 149 3.80 -0.31 13.29
N TRP A 150 3.08 -0.29 14.41
CA TRP A 150 1.63 -0.46 14.46
C TRP A 150 0.84 0.63 13.71
N ARG A 151 1.47 1.77 13.36
CA ARG A 151 0.85 2.82 12.52
C ARG A 151 0.64 2.37 11.07
N ALA A 152 1.16 1.21 10.70
CA ALA A 152 0.88 0.61 9.40
C ALA A 152 -0.51 -0.07 9.32
N VAL A 153 -1.23 -0.17 10.43
CA VAL A 153 -2.52 -0.86 10.48
C VAL A 153 -3.64 0.04 9.98
N LEU A 154 -4.45 -0.49 9.08
CA LEU A 154 -5.70 0.13 8.61
C LEU A 154 -6.73 0.25 9.75
N PRO A 155 -7.71 1.15 9.67
CA PRO A 155 -8.74 1.30 10.69
C PRO A 155 -9.71 0.11 10.77
N LEU A 156 -9.69 -0.79 9.78
CA LEU A 156 -10.55 -1.96 9.70
C LEU A 156 -9.82 -3.12 9.03
N GLY A 157 -10.37 -4.33 9.18
CA GLY A 157 -9.84 -5.55 8.61
C GLY A 157 -8.87 -6.27 9.54
N ARG A 158 -8.20 -7.28 8.99
CA ARG A 158 -7.22 -8.08 9.75
C ARG A 158 -5.88 -7.36 9.85
N CYS A 159 -5.16 -7.60 10.95
CA CYS A 159 -3.78 -7.15 11.07
C CYS A 159 -2.88 -8.31 11.49
N GLU A 160 -1.70 -8.39 10.92
CA GLU A 160 -0.70 -9.41 11.20
C GLU A 160 0.67 -8.77 11.38
N GLU A 161 1.28 -9.03 12.54
CA GLU A 161 2.68 -8.69 12.77
C GLU A 161 3.57 -9.75 12.12
N ILE A 162 4.45 -9.31 11.21
CA ILE A 162 5.48 -10.17 10.63
C ILE A 162 6.75 -10.03 11.47
N PRO A 163 7.33 -11.14 12.00
CA PRO A 163 8.49 -11.10 12.87
C PRO A 163 9.80 -10.86 12.07
N VAL A 164 9.92 -9.67 11.55
CA VAL A 164 11.11 -9.16 10.84
C VAL A 164 11.58 -7.86 11.49
N TRP A 165 12.82 -7.45 11.21
CA TRP A 165 13.45 -6.33 11.88
C TRP A 165 13.41 -5.01 11.10
N THR A 166 13.27 -5.08 9.80
CA THR A 166 13.35 -3.89 8.95
C THR A 166 12.18 -3.79 8.00
N HIS A 167 11.88 -2.56 7.60
CA HIS A 167 10.86 -2.24 6.61
C HIS A 167 11.00 -3.07 5.32
N GLN A 168 12.23 -3.15 4.79
CA GLN A 168 12.51 -3.89 3.56
C GLN A 168 12.29 -5.40 3.70
N GLN A 169 12.51 -5.95 4.90
CA GLN A 169 12.27 -7.37 5.14
C GLN A 169 10.81 -7.77 5.02
N LEU A 170 9.86 -6.85 5.19
CA LEU A 170 8.43 -7.11 4.96
C LEU A 170 8.11 -7.62 3.55
N ILE A 171 8.95 -7.29 2.55
CA ILE A 171 8.75 -7.69 1.15
C ILE A 171 9.91 -8.52 0.59
N SER A 172 10.91 -8.86 1.41
CA SER A 172 12.10 -9.57 0.96
C SER A 172 12.48 -10.81 1.80
N HIS A 173 12.10 -10.84 3.09
CA HIS A 173 12.40 -11.96 3.98
C HIS A 173 11.56 -13.20 3.61
N PRO A 174 12.12 -14.41 3.61
CA PRO A 174 11.39 -15.63 3.24
C PRO A 174 10.09 -15.83 4.02
N ASP A 175 10.10 -15.56 5.34
CA ASP A 175 8.90 -15.72 6.18
C ASP A 175 7.82 -14.71 5.82
N ALA A 176 8.18 -13.46 5.54
CA ALA A 176 7.26 -12.44 5.08
C ALA A 176 6.64 -12.85 3.73
N ILE A 177 7.46 -13.28 2.78
CA ILE A 177 6.99 -13.75 1.47
C ILE A 177 6.03 -14.93 1.63
N ARG A 178 6.34 -15.94 2.45
CA ARG A 178 5.44 -17.08 2.68
C ARG A 178 4.08 -16.64 3.20
N ARG A 179 4.03 -15.77 4.21
CA ARG A 179 2.78 -15.24 4.80
C ARG A 179 1.96 -14.43 3.80
N LEU A 180 2.62 -13.52 3.08
CA LEU A 180 1.97 -12.73 2.04
C LEU A 180 1.43 -13.61 0.90
N CYS A 181 2.21 -14.60 0.43
CA CYS A 181 1.75 -15.54 -0.59
C CYS A 181 0.58 -16.40 -0.10
N SER A 182 0.61 -16.88 1.14
CA SER A 182 -0.51 -17.62 1.73
C SER A 182 -1.79 -16.78 1.73
N SER A 183 -1.71 -15.52 2.18
CA SER A 183 -2.85 -14.61 2.19
C SER A 183 -3.37 -14.24 0.80
N LEU A 184 -2.46 -14.12 -0.19
CA LEU A 184 -2.83 -13.80 -1.57
C LEU A 184 -3.45 -14.99 -2.33
N ARG A 185 -3.20 -16.23 -1.87
CA ARG A 185 -3.78 -17.45 -2.47
C ARG A 185 -5.14 -17.81 -1.87
N ALA A 186 -5.37 -17.49 -0.59
CA ALA A 186 -6.65 -17.70 0.09
C ALA A 186 -7.78 -16.91 -0.58
#